data_71f9e34cfa97cbc1de39f98db12db4f6
#
_entry.id   71f9e34cfa97cbc1de39f98db12db4f6
#
_cell.length_a   1.000
_cell.length_b   1.000
_cell.length_c   1.000
_cell.angle_alpha   90.00
_cell.angle_beta   90.00
_cell.angle_gamma   90.00
#
_symmetry.space_group_name_H-M   'P 1'
#
loop_
_entity.id
_entity.type
_entity.pdbx_description
1 polymer ?
#
loop_
_entity_poly.entity_id
_entity_poly.type
_entity_poly.pdbx_seq_one_letter_code
_entity_poly.pdbx_strand_id
1 'polypeptide(L)'
;HNIVFSNSNYEQMARCTFDLIYDYNPLFVINVGGCNPIADLCNNITTVCCMPCINKPALSTSSIYIRYFPYTEDDDRIYNDLLLNYQHVYDMPFVEELSGSNGCIQVKSDYGIDEDKFAIIIAGNRLDKEIRQRFIQLLNDISSPEDNVVFVFIGDCPLLKNTLKDCDFYNKCVFTGAVSNFKGAVSIGDLFLNPPRQGGSTGAYYAIECGIPVLTLPSCDVASVGNAFTCHTIDEMSDIIHRYMHDSEYMNQQIQNCRSSFKKICSCKDNLPSITSFISKLKEYMNNGGR
;
A
#
# COMPACT_ATOMS: atom_id res chain seq x y z
N HIS A 1 -21.19 -5.54 -14.45
CA HIS A 1 -22.20 -4.73 -13.76
C HIS A 1 -21.69 -4.39 -12.37
N ASN A 2 -21.60 -3.11 -12.05
CA ASN A 2 -21.29 -2.66 -10.69
C ASN A 2 -22.61 -2.53 -9.93
N ILE A 3 -22.77 -3.27 -8.85
CA ILE A 3 -23.91 -3.15 -7.94
C ILE A 3 -23.43 -2.44 -6.68
N VAL A 4 -23.98 -1.25 -6.46
CA VAL A 4 -23.67 -0.46 -5.27
C VAL A 4 -24.88 -0.56 -4.33
N PHE A 5 -24.67 -1.10 -3.15
CA PHE A 5 -25.69 -1.14 -2.10
C PHE A 5 -25.58 0.13 -1.25
N SER A 6 -26.42 1.12 -1.54
CA SER A 6 -26.57 2.30 -0.69
C SER A 6 -27.77 2.09 0.25
N ASN A 7 -27.56 2.22 1.55
CA ASN A 7 -28.62 2.14 2.58
C ASN A 7 -29.37 0.79 2.70
N SER A 8 -28.82 -0.31 2.16
CA SER A 8 -29.41 -1.64 2.29
C SER A 8 -29.04 -2.27 3.63
N ASN A 9 -29.97 -3.02 4.24
CA ASN A 9 -29.63 -3.83 5.40
C ASN A 9 -28.82 -5.08 4.96
N TYR A 10 -28.13 -5.71 5.90
CA TYR A 10 -27.26 -6.86 5.62
C TYR A 10 -28.02 -8.04 5.00
N GLU A 11 -29.26 -8.29 5.40
CA GLU A 11 -30.08 -9.36 4.84
C GLU A 11 -30.41 -9.14 3.37
N GLN A 12 -30.76 -7.91 3.00
CA GLN A 12 -31.04 -7.55 1.61
C GLN A 12 -29.76 -7.66 0.74
N MET A 13 -28.63 -7.22 1.29
CA MET A 13 -27.33 -7.37 0.58
C MET A 13 -26.99 -8.85 0.35
N ALA A 14 -27.17 -9.71 1.37
CA ALA A 14 -26.94 -11.14 1.25
C ALA A 14 -27.85 -11.79 0.21
N ARG A 15 -29.16 -11.49 0.23
CA ARG A 15 -30.13 -12.01 -0.74
C ARG A 15 -29.73 -11.64 -2.17
N CYS A 16 -29.49 -10.34 -2.43
CA CYS A 16 -29.08 -9.89 -3.76
C CYS A 16 -27.75 -10.53 -4.21
N THR A 17 -26.80 -10.75 -3.31
CA THR A 17 -25.54 -11.42 -3.63
C THR A 17 -25.77 -12.89 -4.00
N PHE A 18 -26.62 -13.61 -3.27
CA PHE A 18 -26.96 -14.97 -3.54
C PHE A 18 -27.71 -15.12 -4.88
N ASP A 19 -28.70 -14.25 -5.13
CA ASP A 19 -29.43 -14.25 -6.41
C ASP A 19 -28.46 -14.06 -7.59
N LEU A 20 -27.52 -13.14 -7.47
CA LEU A 20 -26.47 -12.95 -8.47
C LEU A 20 -25.61 -14.19 -8.69
N ILE A 21 -25.18 -14.87 -7.61
CA ILE A 21 -24.38 -16.09 -7.71
C ILE A 21 -25.17 -17.19 -8.40
N TYR A 22 -26.46 -17.35 -8.10
CA TYR A 22 -27.33 -18.32 -8.77
C TYR A 22 -27.53 -17.99 -10.25
N ASP A 23 -27.78 -16.73 -10.58
CA ASP A 23 -28.04 -16.28 -11.94
C ASP A 23 -26.79 -16.38 -12.84
N TYR A 24 -25.63 -15.98 -12.32
CA TYR A 24 -24.38 -15.99 -13.08
C TYR A 24 -23.63 -17.33 -13.02
N ASN A 25 -23.92 -18.19 -12.04
CA ASN A 25 -23.26 -19.47 -11.78
C ASN A 25 -21.72 -19.35 -11.95
N PRO A 26 -21.05 -18.44 -11.22
CA PRO A 26 -19.63 -18.21 -11.38
C PRO A 26 -18.81 -19.42 -10.95
N LEU A 27 -17.67 -19.63 -11.60
CA LEU A 27 -16.74 -20.70 -11.22
C LEU A 27 -16.18 -20.47 -9.81
N PHE A 28 -15.95 -19.23 -9.44
CA PHE A 28 -15.56 -18.80 -8.09
C PHE A 28 -15.91 -17.33 -7.88
N VAL A 29 -15.92 -16.90 -6.62
CA VAL A 29 -16.10 -15.51 -6.20
C VAL A 29 -14.82 -15.04 -5.52
N ILE A 30 -14.34 -13.84 -5.85
CA ILE A 30 -13.22 -13.21 -5.15
C ILE A 30 -13.77 -12.16 -4.20
N ASN A 31 -13.54 -12.36 -2.91
CA ASN A 31 -13.75 -11.35 -1.87
C ASN A 31 -12.45 -10.54 -1.70
N VAL A 32 -12.47 -9.28 -2.10
CA VAL A 32 -11.32 -8.39 -2.00
C VAL A 32 -11.43 -7.53 -0.75
N GLY A 33 -10.41 -7.56 0.10
CA GLY A 33 -10.34 -6.76 1.31
C GLY A 33 -10.32 -7.56 2.60
N GLY A 34 -11.06 -7.10 3.59
CA GLY A 34 -11.10 -7.71 4.92
C GLY A 34 -12.22 -8.73 5.11
N CYS A 35 -12.61 -8.94 6.37
CA CYS A 35 -13.70 -9.81 6.74
C CYS A 35 -15.01 -9.38 6.08
N ASN A 36 -15.66 -10.29 5.39
CA ASN A 36 -16.94 -10.06 4.75
C ASN A 36 -17.89 -11.26 5.02
N PRO A 37 -18.81 -11.14 6.01
CA PRO A 37 -19.72 -12.24 6.35
C PRO A 37 -20.60 -12.70 5.20
N ILE A 38 -20.98 -11.81 4.27
CA ILE A 38 -21.79 -12.22 3.10
C ILE A 38 -20.96 -13.08 2.16
N ALA A 39 -19.71 -12.73 1.92
CA ALA A 39 -18.81 -13.56 1.12
C ALA A 39 -18.57 -14.92 1.79
N ASP A 40 -18.39 -14.95 3.11
CA ASP A 40 -18.24 -16.17 3.87
C ASP A 40 -19.46 -17.09 3.76
N LEU A 41 -20.68 -16.55 3.80
CA LEU A 41 -21.91 -17.30 3.56
C LEU A 41 -21.99 -17.89 2.15
N CYS A 42 -21.45 -17.18 1.14
CA CYS A 42 -21.41 -17.65 -0.24
C CYS A 42 -20.54 -18.90 -0.41
N ASN A 43 -19.62 -19.17 0.51
CA ASN A 43 -18.77 -20.37 0.46
C ASN A 43 -19.58 -21.71 0.57
N ASN A 44 -20.84 -21.62 0.97
CA ASN A 44 -21.76 -22.78 0.97
C ASN A 44 -22.35 -23.11 -0.41
N ILE A 45 -22.30 -22.18 -1.36
CA ILE A 45 -22.93 -22.32 -2.68
C ILE A 45 -21.93 -22.27 -3.84
N THR A 46 -20.78 -21.60 -3.64
CA THR A 46 -19.71 -21.53 -4.63
C THR A 46 -18.36 -21.42 -3.93
N THR A 47 -17.27 -21.69 -4.64
CA THR A 47 -15.92 -21.47 -4.10
C THR A 47 -15.69 -19.98 -3.91
N VAL A 48 -15.32 -19.59 -2.69
CA VAL A 48 -14.93 -18.20 -2.38
C VAL A 48 -13.42 -18.13 -2.14
N CYS A 49 -12.79 -17.19 -2.81
CA CYS A 49 -11.39 -16.85 -2.63
C CYS A 49 -11.30 -15.53 -1.85
N CYS A 50 -10.66 -15.52 -0.71
CA CYS A 50 -10.36 -14.31 0.05
C CYS A 50 -9.02 -13.73 -0.42
N MET A 51 -9.02 -12.48 -0.87
CA MET A 51 -7.83 -11.73 -1.26
C MET A 51 -7.66 -10.50 -0.36
N PRO A 52 -6.90 -10.59 0.74
CA PRO A 52 -6.67 -9.46 1.63
C PRO A 52 -5.97 -8.31 0.91
N CYS A 53 -6.39 -7.07 1.18
CA CYS A 53 -5.74 -5.87 0.62
C CYS A 53 -4.53 -5.40 1.44
N ILE A 54 -4.08 -6.20 2.39
CA ILE A 54 -2.92 -5.96 3.25
C ILE A 54 -2.08 -7.24 3.32
N ASN A 55 -0.85 -7.13 3.81
CA ASN A 55 0.06 -8.29 3.94
C ASN A 55 -0.31 -9.26 5.07
N LYS A 56 -1.48 -9.13 5.70
CA LYS A 56 -1.96 -10.02 6.75
C LYS A 56 -3.24 -10.73 6.33
N PRO A 57 -3.46 -11.98 6.77
CA PRO A 57 -4.68 -12.69 6.48
C PRO A 57 -5.90 -11.98 7.10
N ALA A 58 -6.99 -11.90 6.35
CA ALA A 58 -8.29 -11.51 6.90
C ALA A 58 -8.94 -12.71 7.60
N LEU A 59 -9.77 -12.48 8.61
CA LEU A 59 -10.62 -13.53 9.16
C LEU A 59 -11.72 -13.86 8.15
N SER A 60 -11.74 -15.06 7.62
CA SER A 60 -12.72 -15.53 6.64
C SER A 60 -12.85 -17.06 6.69
N THR A 61 -14.02 -17.56 6.37
CA THR A 61 -14.29 -18.99 6.17
C THR A 61 -14.10 -19.42 4.71
N SER A 62 -13.60 -18.54 3.84
CA SER A 62 -13.31 -18.85 2.43
C SER A 62 -12.38 -20.05 2.29
N SER A 63 -12.67 -20.93 1.34
CA SER A 63 -11.86 -22.12 1.10
C SER A 63 -10.44 -21.82 0.63
N ILE A 64 -10.27 -20.68 -0.02
CA ILE A 64 -9.01 -20.26 -0.64
C ILE A 64 -8.62 -18.87 -0.16
N TYR A 65 -7.34 -18.72 0.20
CA TYR A 65 -6.69 -17.43 0.39
C TYR A 65 -5.77 -17.14 -0.78
N ILE A 66 -5.94 -15.98 -1.39
CA ILE A 66 -5.04 -15.46 -2.42
C ILE A 66 -4.08 -14.51 -1.74
N ARG A 67 -2.81 -14.88 -1.74
CA ARG A 67 -1.73 -14.10 -1.18
C ARG A 67 -0.95 -13.44 -2.32
N TYR A 68 -0.92 -12.14 -2.40
CA TYR A 68 -0.33 -11.41 -3.52
C TYR A 68 0.72 -10.36 -3.13
N PHE A 69 0.88 -10.07 -1.84
CA PHE A 69 2.01 -9.27 -1.35
C PHE A 69 3.26 -10.13 -1.16
N PRO A 70 4.48 -9.53 -1.24
CA PRO A 70 5.69 -10.22 -0.80
C PRO A 70 5.59 -10.58 0.68
N TYR A 71 5.93 -11.81 1.02
CA TYR A 71 5.82 -12.34 2.38
C TYR A 71 7.19 -12.67 2.95
N THR A 72 7.29 -12.55 4.27
CA THR A 72 8.41 -13.03 5.06
C THR A 72 8.06 -14.41 5.65
N GLU A 73 9.05 -15.11 6.23
CA GLU A 73 8.82 -16.36 6.97
C GLU A 73 7.89 -16.14 8.18
N ASP A 74 7.91 -14.97 8.79
CA ASP A 74 6.99 -14.60 9.87
C ASP A 74 5.54 -14.50 9.39
N ASP A 75 5.32 -13.99 8.20
CA ASP A 75 3.99 -13.95 7.59
C ASP A 75 3.47 -15.36 7.28
N ASP A 76 4.34 -16.26 6.81
CA ASP A 76 3.99 -17.67 6.59
C ASP A 76 3.52 -18.35 7.89
N ARG A 77 4.21 -18.09 9.00
CA ARG A 77 3.81 -18.57 10.31
C ARG A 77 2.43 -18.05 10.71
N ILE A 78 2.18 -16.73 10.55
CA ILE A 78 0.87 -16.13 10.88
C ILE A 78 -0.25 -16.75 10.04
N TYR A 79 -0.03 -16.98 8.74
CA TYR A 79 -1.01 -17.67 7.89
C TYR A 79 -1.28 -19.08 8.38
N ASN A 80 -0.24 -19.87 8.68
CA ASN A 80 -0.37 -21.24 9.17
C ASN A 80 -1.11 -21.32 10.52
N ASP A 81 -0.91 -20.34 11.41
CA ASP A 81 -1.57 -20.31 12.72
C ASP A 81 -3.05 -19.87 12.64
N LEU A 82 -3.44 -19.09 11.64
CA LEU A 82 -4.79 -18.54 11.51
C LEU A 82 -5.70 -19.35 10.57
N LEU A 83 -5.14 -20.15 9.68
CA LEU A 83 -5.91 -20.90 8.70
C LEU A 83 -6.60 -22.11 9.34
N LEU A 84 -7.82 -22.35 8.87
CA LEU A 84 -8.54 -23.60 9.17
C LEU A 84 -8.03 -24.74 8.31
N ASN A 85 -8.15 -25.99 8.78
CA ASN A 85 -7.58 -27.18 8.13
C ASN A 85 -8.04 -27.42 6.67
N TYR A 86 -9.18 -26.84 6.26
CA TYR A 86 -9.71 -26.95 4.90
C TYR A 86 -9.33 -25.79 4.00
N GLN A 87 -8.65 -24.77 4.53
CA GLN A 87 -8.28 -23.57 3.77
C GLN A 87 -6.93 -23.75 3.09
N HIS A 88 -6.84 -23.28 1.86
CA HIS A 88 -5.65 -23.36 1.03
C HIS A 88 -5.12 -21.98 0.70
N VAL A 89 -3.80 -21.82 0.74
CA VAL A 89 -3.13 -20.57 0.33
C VAL A 89 -2.55 -20.74 -1.07
N TYR A 90 -2.85 -19.77 -1.93
CA TYR A 90 -2.26 -19.68 -3.25
C TYR A 90 -1.56 -18.34 -3.41
N ASP A 91 -0.29 -18.38 -3.76
CA ASP A 91 0.49 -17.18 -4.05
C ASP A 91 0.18 -16.71 -5.46
N MET A 92 -0.24 -15.46 -5.57
CA MET A 92 -0.39 -14.73 -6.82
C MET A 92 0.73 -13.68 -6.90
N PRO A 93 1.41 -13.54 -8.03
CA PRO A 93 2.39 -12.47 -8.15
C PRO A 93 1.72 -11.11 -7.97
N PHE A 94 2.34 -10.28 -7.15
CA PHE A 94 1.88 -8.91 -6.99
C PHE A 94 2.20 -8.12 -8.25
N VAL A 95 1.17 -7.59 -8.87
CA VAL A 95 1.27 -6.70 -10.03
C VAL A 95 0.32 -5.53 -9.82
N GLU A 96 0.86 -4.33 -9.80
CA GLU A 96 0.08 -3.10 -9.71
C GLU A 96 0.07 -2.42 -11.08
N GLU A 97 -1.09 -2.27 -11.67
CA GLU A 97 -1.26 -1.40 -12.82
C GLU A 97 -1.57 0.01 -12.32
N LEU A 98 -0.58 0.89 -12.40
CA LEU A 98 -0.77 2.30 -12.09
C LEU A 98 -1.54 2.94 -13.25
N SER A 99 -2.88 2.75 -13.22
CA SER A 99 -3.76 3.19 -14.27
C SER A 99 -3.81 4.71 -14.36
N GLY A 100 -3.47 5.21 -15.56
CA GLY A 100 -4.03 6.45 -16.07
C GLY A 100 -3.53 7.76 -15.47
N SER A 101 -2.42 7.78 -14.77
CA SER A 101 -1.83 9.06 -14.38
C SER A 101 -0.99 9.66 -15.53
N ASN A 102 -1.67 10.05 -16.62
CA ASN A 102 -1.16 11.07 -17.54
C ASN A 102 -1.04 12.44 -16.84
N GLY A 103 -0.95 12.43 -15.51
CA GLY A 103 -0.76 13.63 -14.72
C GLY A 103 0.55 14.29 -15.08
N CYS A 104 0.50 15.59 -15.38
CA CYS A 104 1.71 16.37 -15.58
C CYS A 104 2.59 16.22 -14.33
N ILE A 105 3.87 16.02 -14.56
CA ILE A 105 4.89 16.16 -13.51
C ILE A 105 4.76 17.58 -12.97
N GLN A 106 4.69 17.74 -11.66
CA GLN A 106 4.68 19.01 -10.96
C GLN A 106 6.09 19.33 -10.45
N VAL A 107 6.33 20.58 -10.16
CA VAL A 107 7.60 21.07 -9.63
C VAL A 107 7.41 21.65 -8.24
N LYS A 108 8.46 21.73 -7.45
CA LYS A 108 8.43 22.23 -6.05
C LYS A 108 7.80 23.63 -5.95
N SER A 109 8.06 24.49 -6.92
CA SER A 109 7.50 25.85 -6.96
C SER A 109 5.96 25.89 -7.09
N ASP A 110 5.31 24.87 -7.64
CA ASP A 110 3.84 24.76 -7.67
C ASP A 110 3.23 24.69 -6.25
N TYR A 111 4.04 24.31 -5.27
CA TYR A 111 3.68 24.18 -3.85
C TYR A 111 4.36 25.25 -2.96
N GLY A 112 5.01 26.25 -3.57
CA GLY A 112 5.73 27.28 -2.85
C GLY A 112 6.99 26.80 -2.14
N ILE A 113 7.59 25.72 -2.65
CA ILE A 113 8.80 25.10 -2.13
C ILE A 113 9.98 25.53 -3.01
N ASP A 114 11.06 25.99 -2.38
CA ASP A 114 12.30 26.31 -3.10
C ASP A 114 12.94 25.05 -3.68
N GLU A 115 13.54 25.14 -4.86
CA GLU A 115 14.09 23.99 -5.58
C GLU A 115 15.25 23.28 -4.85
N ASP A 116 15.98 24.00 -4.02
CA ASP A 116 17.09 23.49 -3.22
C ASP A 116 16.66 22.76 -1.95
N LYS A 117 15.39 22.83 -1.56
CA LYS A 117 14.84 22.12 -0.41
C LYS A 117 14.77 20.63 -0.66
N PHE A 118 15.19 19.83 0.33
CA PHE A 118 14.95 18.39 0.32
C PHE A 118 13.50 18.08 0.73
N ALA A 119 12.68 17.65 -0.22
CA ALA A 119 11.26 17.46 -0.02
C ALA A 119 10.94 16.02 0.41
N ILE A 120 10.44 15.83 1.63
CA ILE A 120 9.99 14.55 2.15
C ILE A 120 8.47 14.45 2.00
N ILE A 121 8.02 13.51 1.17
CA ILE A 121 6.59 13.24 0.92
C ILE A 121 6.04 12.29 1.99
N ILE A 122 4.95 12.68 2.64
CA ILE A 122 4.19 11.87 3.59
C ILE A 122 2.73 11.89 3.10
N ALA A 123 2.25 10.79 2.51
CA ALA A 123 0.96 10.79 1.83
C ALA A 123 0.00 9.73 2.38
N GLY A 124 -1.29 10.08 2.53
CA GLY A 124 -2.32 9.14 2.95
C GLY A 124 -3.65 9.78 3.32
N ASN A 125 -4.71 8.98 3.30
CA ASN A 125 -6.07 9.43 3.63
C ASN A 125 -6.39 9.34 5.13
N ARG A 126 -5.47 8.83 5.96
CA ARG A 126 -5.68 8.58 7.38
C ARG A 126 -4.53 9.10 8.24
N LEU A 127 -3.77 10.10 7.76
CA LEU A 127 -2.60 10.64 8.44
C LEU A 127 -2.94 11.13 9.86
N ASP A 128 -4.13 11.69 10.08
CA ASP A 128 -4.65 12.07 11.40
C ASP A 128 -4.64 10.93 12.43
N LYS A 129 -4.77 9.68 11.97
CA LYS A 129 -4.82 8.49 12.82
C LYS A 129 -3.50 7.70 12.82
N GLU A 130 -2.72 7.81 11.75
CA GLU A 130 -1.54 7.00 11.50
C GLU A 130 -0.26 7.65 12.05
N ILE A 131 -0.17 8.99 11.99
CA ILE A 131 0.98 9.70 12.53
C ILE A 131 0.84 9.84 14.05
N ARG A 132 1.77 9.19 14.77
CA ARG A 132 1.83 9.15 16.23
C ARG A 132 3.03 9.92 16.75
N GLN A 133 3.05 10.16 18.06
CA GLN A 133 4.07 10.98 18.74
C GLN A 133 5.50 10.60 18.36
N ARG A 134 5.82 9.30 18.28
CA ARG A 134 7.17 8.84 17.92
C ARG A 134 7.58 9.24 16.48
N PHE A 135 6.62 9.24 15.57
CA PHE A 135 6.88 9.69 14.20
C PHE A 135 7.00 11.23 14.12
N ILE A 136 6.21 11.96 14.92
CA ILE A 136 6.36 13.42 15.05
C ILE A 136 7.76 13.75 15.62
N GLN A 137 8.22 12.97 16.60
CA GLN A 137 9.57 13.14 17.13
C GLN A 137 10.64 12.90 16.06
N LEU A 138 10.50 11.85 15.23
CA LEU A 138 11.39 11.64 14.07
C LEU A 138 11.44 12.87 13.17
N LEU A 139 10.28 13.45 12.81
CA LEU A 139 10.25 14.66 11.97
C LEU A 139 10.96 15.84 12.64
N ASN A 140 10.83 15.98 13.96
CA ASN A 140 11.53 16.99 14.73
C ASN A 140 13.06 16.76 14.69
N ASP A 141 13.50 15.53 14.87
CA ASP A 141 14.92 15.17 14.94
C ASP A 141 15.65 15.40 13.60
N ILE A 142 14.95 15.25 12.47
CA ILE A 142 15.49 15.47 11.12
C ILE A 142 15.22 16.89 10.58
N SER A 143 14.74 17.80 11.42
CA SER A 143 14.37 19.16 11.04
C SER A 143 15.24 20.23 11.62
N SER A 144 16.53 19.92 11.91
CA SER A 144 17.44 20.91 12.48
C SER A 144 17.47 22.18 11.61
N PRO A 145 17.78 23.35 12.18
CA PRO A 145 17.86 24.60 11.41
C PRO A 145 18.83 24.54 10.21
N GLU A 146 19.85 23.68 10.32
CA GLU A 146 20.86 23.47 9.29
C GLU A 146 20.37 22.56 8.15
N ASP A 147 19.33 21.76 8.40
CA ASP A 147 18.75 20.86 7.41
C ASP A 147 17.80 21.63 6.48
N ASN A 148 18.12 21.60 5.21
CA ASN A 148 17.33 22.24 4.15
C ASN A 148 16.14 21.36 3.75
N VAL A 149 15.32 20.90 4.75
CA VAL A 149 14.22 19.95 4.59
C VAL A 149 12.86 20.63 4.59
N VAL A 150 11.92 20.07 3.82
CA VAL A 150 10.50 20.39 3.86
C VAL A 150 9.67 19.11 3.90
N PHE A 151 8.62 19.09 4.72
CA PHE A 151 7.68 17.97 4.83
C PHE A 151 6.42 18.27 4.06
N VAL A 152 6.09 17.46 3.07
CA VAL A 152 4.91 17.63 2.23
C VAL A 152 3.87 16.58 2.60
N PHE A 153 2.81 17.00 3.26
CA PHE A 153 1.69 16.14 3.65
C PHE A 153 0.64 16.16 2.55
N ILE A 154 0.46 15.01 1.87
CA ILE A 154 -0.53 14.85 0.80
C ILE A 154 -1.73 14.06 1.33
N GLY A 155 -2.90 14.69 1.36
CA GLY A 155 -4.15 14.16 1.88
C GLY A 155 -4.76 15.06 2.95
N ASP A 156 -6.04 14.83 3.23
CA ASP A 156 -6.75 15.60 4.25
C ASP A 156 -6.36 15.14 5.66
N CYS A 157 -5.68 16.02 6.40
CA CYS A 157 -5.20 15.72 7.75
C CYS A 157 -5.32 16.95 8.68
N PRO A 158 -6.53 17.49 8.91
CA PRO A 158 -6.73 18.71 9.68
C PRO A 158 -6.34 18.59 11.15
N LEU A 159 -6.52 17.41 11.77
CA LEU A 159 -6.15 17.18 13.16
C LEU A 159 -4.63 17.13 13.31
N LEU A 160 -3.95 16.44 12.41
CA LEU A 160 -2.48 16.41 12.37
C LEU A 160 -1.91 17.81 12.15
N LYS A 161 -2.43 18.53 11.17
CA LYS A 161 -2.02 19.93 10.91
C LYS A 161 -2.15 20.79 12.16
N ASN A 162 -3.23 20.63 12.92
CA ASN A 162 -3.41 21.36 14.16
C ASN A 162 -2.43 20.92 15.26
N THR A 163 -2.18 19.62 15.39
CA THR A 163 -1.19 19.08 16.34
C THR A 163 0.22 19.58 16.05
N LEU A 164 0.60 19.66 14.77
CA LEU A 164 1.95 20.07 14.38
C LEU A 164 2.21 21.59 14.55
N LYS A 165 1.17 22.42 14.74
CA LYS A 165 1.36 23.88 14.97
C LYS A 165 2.24 24.20 16.17
N ASP A 166 2.25 23.33 17.16
CA ASP A 166 3.03 23.51 18.39
C ASP A 166 4.45 22.92 18.25
N CYS A 167 4.83 22.41 17.07
CA CYS A 167 6.17 21.90 16.80
C CYS A 167 7.08 22.94 16.17
N ASP A 168 8.35 22.95 16.53
CA ASP A 168 9.34 23.93 16.03
C ASP A 168 9.54 23.86 14.51
N PHE A 169 9.30 22.71 13.92
CA PHE A 169 9.41 22.48 12.48
C PHE A 169 8.13 22.77 11.67
N TYR A 170 7.08 23.30 12.29
CA TYR A 170 5.82 23.56 11.59
C TYR A 170 5.97 24.45 10.35
N ASN A 171 6.88 25.42 10.40
CA ASN A 171 7.20 26.29 9.28
C ASN A 171 7.86 25.57 8.08
N LYS A 172 8.32 24.34 8.27
CA LYS A 172 8.84 23.44 7.24
C LYS A 172 7.77 22.49 6.68
N CYS A 173 6.50 22.62 7.09
CA CYS A 173 5.41 21.76 6.68
C CYS A 173 4.56 22.40 5.58
N VAL A 174 4.33 21.65 4.50
CA VAL A 174 3.38 21.98 3.44
C VAL A 174 2.24 20.98 3.48
N PHE A 175 0.99 21.46 3.50
CA PHE A 175 -0.21 20.64 3.53
C PHE A 175 -0.99 20.88 2.24
N THR A 176 -1.06 19.87 1.37
CA THR A 176 -1.72 20.02 0.07
C THR A 176 -3.24 19.78 0.14
N GLY A 177 -3.73 19.10 1.20
CA GLY A 177 -5.08 18.53 1.19
C GLY A 177 -5.21 17.39 0.17
N ALA A 178 -6.45 17.05 -0.19
CA ALA A 178 -6.71 16.07 -1.24
C ALA A 178 -6.30 16.64 -2.60
N VAL A 179 -5.57 15.86 -3.39
CA VAL A 179 -5.08 16.25 -4.71
C VAL A 179 -5.68 15.36 -5.79
N SER A 180 -6.05 15.94 -6.94
CA SER A 180 -6.56 15.19 -8.10
C SER A 180 -5.42 14.56 -8.93
N ASN A 181 -4.26 15.20 -8.97
CA ASN A 181 -3.04 14.69 -9.62
C ASN A 181 -2.06 14.18 -8.56
N PHE A 182 -2.33 12.99 -8.02
CA PHE A 182 -1.52 12.42 -6.95
C PHE A 182 -0.08 12.14 -7.39
N LYS A 183 0.11 11.59 -8.59
CA LYS A 183 1.45 11.33 -9.14
C LYS A 183 2.26 12.62 -9.28
N GLY A 184 1.64 13.69 -9.80
CA GLY A 184 2.29 14.99 -9.89
C GLY A 184 2.68 15.53 -8.52
N ALA A 185 1.78 15.43 -7.53
CA ALA A 185 2.09 15.87 -6.17
C ALA A 185 3.22 15.06 -5.51
N VAL A 186 3.33 13.76 -5.82
CA VAL A 186 4.44 12.92 -5.33
C VAL A 186 5.75 13.26 -6.06
N SER A 187 5.68 13.60 -7.36
CA SER A 187 6.88 13.80 -8.19
C SER A 187 7.79 14.95 -7.76
N ILE A 188 7.31 15.86 -6.90
CA ILE A 188 8.12 16.96 -6.35
C ILE A 188 9.07 16.51 -5.23
N GLY A 189 8.91 15.26 -4.72
CA GLY A 189 9.66 14.75 -3.57
C GLY A 189 11.06 14.27 -3.92
N ASP A 190 11.91 14.27 -2.91
CA ASP A 190 13.23 13.63 -2.93
C ASP A 190 13.20 12.30 -2.18
N LEU A 191 12.26 12.15 -1.23
CA LEU A 191 12.05 10.93 -0.44
C LEU A 191 10.55 10.75 -0.15
N PHE A 192 10.04 9.53 -0.28
CA PHE A 192 8.71 9.13 0.22
C PHE A 192 8.87 8.44 1.57
N LEU A 193 8.44 9.10 2.65
CA LEU A 193 8.54 8.59 4.01
C LEU A 193 7.20 8.02 4.46
N ASN A 194 7.15 6.70 4.69
CA ASN A 194 5.94 6.03 5.12
C ASN A 194 5.88 5.91 6.65
N PRO A 195 4.87 6.49 7.32
CA PRO A 195 4.67 6.26 8.75
C PRO A 195 4.34 4.78 9.04
N PRO A 196 4.57 4.29 10.28
CA PRO A 196 4.18 2.94 10.68
C PRO A 196 2.68 2.73 10.54
N ARG A 197 2.25 2.00 9.51
CA ARG A 197 0.83 1.77 9.18
C ARG A 197 0.65 0.56 8.29
N GLN A 198 -0.61 0.11 8.17
CA GLN A 198 -1.04 -0.80 7.12
C GLN A 198 -1.69 0.01 5.98
N GLY A 199 -1.44 -0.40 4.73
CA GLY A 199 -1.83 0.34 3.53
C GLY A 199 -0.80 1.40 3.10
N GLY A 200 -1.14 2.15 2.05
CA GLY A 200 -0.29 3.21 1.50
C GLY A 200 0.65 2.77 0.37
N SER A 201 0.64 1.50 -0.02
CA SER A 201 1.53 0.94 -1.05
C SER A 201 1.38 1.63 -2.41
N THR A 202 0.16 1.95 -2.84
CA THR A 202 -0.08 2.66 -4.10
C THR A 202 0.68 3.99 -4.16
N GLY A 203 0.72 4.74 -3.05
CA GLY A 203 1.51 5.98 -2.97
C GLY A 203 3.01 5.74 -3.17
N ALA A 204 3.53 4.68 -2.57
CA ALA A 204 4.93 4.29 -2.72
C ALA A 204 5.26 3.80 -4.15
N TYR A 205 4.31 3.14 -4.83
CA TYR A 205 4.51 2.75 -6.23
C TYR A 205 4.62 3.95 -7.16
N TYR A 206 3.82 5.00 -6.96
CA TYR A 206 3.99 6.26 -7.68
C TYR A 206 5.33 6.93 -7.38
N ALA A 207 5.80 6.86 -6.13
CA ALA A 207 7.10 7.39 -5.77
C ALA A 207 8.24 6.67 -6.54
N ILE A 208 8.29 5.32 -6.50
CA ILE A 208 9.32 4.58 -7.23
C ILE A 208 9.19 4.71 -8.75
N GLU A 209 7.99 4.91 -9.30
CA GLU A 209 7.77 5.23 -10.71
C GLU A 209 8.43 6.58 -11.07
N CYS A 210 8.34 7.57 -10.20
CA CYS A 210 8.99 8.85 -10.37
C CYS A 210 10.50 8.82 -10.06
N GLY A 211 11.04 7.67 -9.63
CA GLY A 211 12.44 7.54 -9.23
C GLY A 211 12.73 8.09 -7.82
N ILE A 212 11.68 8.29 -7.01
CA ILE A 212 11.79 8.80 -5.65
C ILE A 212 11.93 7.60 -4.69
N PRO A 213 13.04 7.52 -3.94
CA PRO A 213 13.22 6.47 -2.94
C PRO A 213 12.12 6.50 -1.89
N VAL A 214 11.86 5.33 -1.33
CA VAL A 214 10.90 5.13 -0.25
C VAL A 214 11.65 4.77 1.02
N LEU A 215 11.14 5.16 2.18
CA LEU A 215 11.62 4.67 3.47
C LEU A 215 10.44 4.20 4.32
N THR A 216 10.50 2.95 4.79
CA THR A 216 9.42 2.30 5.53
C THR A 216 9.94 1.25 6.50
N LEU A 217 9.08 0.78 7.41
CA LEU A 217 9.35 -0.41 8.23
C LEU A 217 8.96 -1.69 7.51
N PRO A 218 9.63 -2.84 7.77
CA PRO A 218 9.33 -4.12 7.14
C PRO A 218 7.91 -4.62 7.42
N SER A 219 7.33 -4.23 8.55
CA SER A 219 5.97 -4.62 8.96
C SER A 219 4.87 -3.85 8.24
N CYS A 220 5.20 -2.87 7.40
CA CYS A 220 4.24 -2.06 6.64
C CYS A 220 4.02 -2.64 5.25
N ASP A 221 2.81 -2.51 4.70
CA ASP A 221 2.50 -2.95 3.33
C ASP A 221 3.39 -2.28 2.28
N VAL A 222 3.85 -1.06 2.55
CA VAL A 222 4.78 -0.31 1.71
C VAL A 222 6.12 -1.04 1.53
N ALA A 223 6.52 -1.94 2.43
CA ALA A 223 7.72 -2.77 2.27
C ALA A 223 7.69 -3.65 1.01
N SER A 224 6.50 -3.85 0.42
CA SER A 224 6.33 -4.54 -0.88
C SER A 224 7.10 -3.89 -2.04
N VAL A 225 7.48 -2.61 -1.92
CA VAL A 225 8.34 -1.94 -2.94
C VAL A 225 9.76 -2.50 -2.98
N GLY A 226 10.21 -3.18 -1.94
CA GLY A 226 11.49 -3.90 -1.90
C GLY A 226 12.31 -3.64 -0.63
N ASN A 227 13.13 -4.61 -0.27
CA ASN A 227 13.94 -4.58 0.96
C ASN A 227 14.97 -3.43 0.99
N ALA A 228 15.38 -2.91 -0.17
CA ALA A 228 16.29 -1.77 -0.25
C ALA A 228 15.74 -0.49 0.39
N PHE A 229 14.42 -0.44 0.63
CA PHE A 229 13.69 0.71 1.12
C PHE A 229 13.19 0.53 2.57
N THR A 230 13.63 -0.53 3.26
CA THR A 230 13.22 -0.83 4.63
C THR A 230 14.33 -0.59 5.63
N CYS A 231 13.94 -0.18 6.83
CA CYS A 231 14.78 -0.15 8.03
C CYS A 231 14.06 -0.83 9.19
N HIS A 232 14.76 -1.26 10.22
CA HIS A 232 14.17 -2.08 11.28
C HIS A 232 13.40 -1.27 12.33
N THR A 233 13.80 -0.03 12.56
CA THR A 233 13.23 0.83 13.61
C THR A 233 13.01 2.26 13.13
N ILE A 234 12.16 3.01 13.84
CA ILE A 234 11.96 4.45 13.57
C ILE A 234 13.25 5.23 13.88
N ASP A 235 14.05 4.78 14.85
CA ASP A 235 15.29 5.46 15.21
C ASP A 235 16.34 5.34 14.09
N GLU A 236 16.43 4.18 13.43
CA GLU A 236 17.25 4.01 12.22
C GLU A 236 16.77 4.88 11.03
N MET A 237 15.48 5.25 10.99
CA MET A 237 14.97 6.13 9.94
C MET A 237 15.68 7.47 9.92
N SER A 238 15.99 8.05 11.07
CA SER A 238 16.69 9.34 11.18
C SER A 238 18.04 9.28 10.48
N ASP A 239 18.87 8.29 10.81
CA ASP A 239 20.20 8.12 10.20
C ASP A 239 20.13 7.90 8.69
N ILE A 240 19.14 7.10 8.25
CA ILE A 240 18.95 6.83 6.82
C ILE A 240 18.47 8.09 6.08
N ILE A 241 17.58 8.89 6.67
CA ILE A 241 17.12 10.15 6.07
C ILE A 241 18.29 11.14 5.94
N HIS A 242 19.15 11.25 6.96
CA HIS A 242 20.37 12.05 6.85
C HIS A 242 21.29 11.57 5.73
N ARG A 243 21.41 10.25 5.52
CA ARG A 243 22.15 9.73 4.37
C ARG A 243 21.51 10.11 3.04
N TYR A 244 20.19 10.07 2.92
CA TYR A 244 19.50 10.54 1.71
C TYR A 244 19.77 12.03 1.43
N MET A 245 19.86 12.86 2.47
CA MET A 245 20.11 14.30 2.33
C MET A 245 21.57 14.65 2.00
N HIS A 246 22.54 13.86 2.51
CA HIS A 246 23.95 14.27 2.50
C HIS A 246 24.89 13.32 1.74
N ASP A 247 24.44 12.12 1.36
CA ASP A 247 25.23 11.12 0.61
C ASP A 247 24.64 10.96 -0.79
N SER A 248 25.19 11.69 -1.76
CA SER A 248 24.72 11.66 -3.14
C SER A 248 24.93 10.30 -3.81
N GLU A 249 25.95 9.52 -3.43
CA GLU A 249 26.19 8.19 -3.95
C GLU A 249 25.10 7.23 -3.46
N TYR A 250 24.78 7.27 -2.18
CA TYR A 250 23.66 6.53 -1.60
C TYR A 250 22.33 6.89 -2.26
N MET A 251 22.03 8.19 -2.43
CA MET A 251 20.83 8.64 -3.11
C MET A 251 20.73 8.11 -4.52
N ASN A 252 21.80 8.20 -5.32
CA ASN A 252 21.85 7.68 -6.68
C ASN A 252 21.64 6.17 -6.73
N GLN A 253 22.21 5.41 -5.80
CA GLN A 253 21.99 3.97 -5.70
C GLN A 253 20.50 3.67 -5.43
N GLN A 254 19.85 4.41 -4.53
CA GLN A 254 18.43 4.21 -4.22
C GLN A 254 17.51 4.57 -5.40
N ILE A 255 17.85 5.58 -6.19
CA ILE A 255 17.13 5.91 -7.43
C ILE A 255 17.23 4.73 -8.43
N GLN A 256 18.37 4.06 -8.54
CA GLN A 256 18.49 2.85 -9.38
C GLN A 256 17.66 1.69 -8.83
N ASN A 257 17.61 1.54 -7.50
CA ASN A 257 16.74 0.56 -6.83
C ASN A 257 15.25 0.83 -7.14
N CYS A 258 14.82 2.10 -7.20
CA CYS A 258 13.44 2.45 -7.61
C CYS A 258 13.12 1.91 -9.00
N ARG A 259 13.99 2.14 -9.98
CA ARG A 259 13.79 1.67 -11.35
C ARG A 259 13.66 0.14 -11.43
N SER A 260 14.52 -0.55 -10.67
CA SER A 260 14.53 -2.02 -10.61
C SER A 260 13.26 -2.56 -9.96
N SER A 261 12.83 -1.97 -8.84
CA SER A 261 11.62 -2.35 -8.12
C SER A 261 10.37 -2.07 -8.94
N PHE A 262 10.28 -0.88 -9.56
CA PHE A 262 9.15 -0.52 -10.41
C PHE A 262 8.98 -1.50 -11.57
N LYS A 263 10.07 -1.83 -12.27
CA LYS A 263 10.03 -2.82 -13.35
C LYS A 263 9.53 -4.18 -12.87
N LYS A 264 9.97 -4.63 -11.70
CA LYS A 264 9.55 -5.92 -11.12
C LYS A 264 8.07 -5.93 -10.74
N ILE A 265 7.56 -4.85 -10.16
CA ILE A 265 6.19 -4.77 -9.62
C ILE A 265 5.17 -4.45 -10.72
N CYS A 266 5.48 -3.55 -11.63
CA CYS A 266 4.52 -3.03 -12.60
C CYS A 266 4.60 -3.70 -13.98
N SER A 267 5.44 -4.73 -14.16
CA SER A 267 5.53 -5.47 -15.42
C SER A 267 4.49 -6.59 -15.50
N CYS A 268 3.31 -6.30 -16.03
CA CYS A 268 2.30 -7.32 -16.31
C CYS A 268 2.84 -8.43 -17.24
N LYS A 269 3.69 -8.09 -18.20
CA LYS A 269 4.27 -9.06 -19.15
C LYS A 269 5.17 -10.09 -18.46
N ASP A 270 6.03 -9.64 -17.56
CA ASP A 270 6.98 -10.52 -16.86
C ASP A 270 6.25 -11.42 -15.84
N ASN A 271 5.10 -10.99 -15.34
CA ASN A 271 4.30 -11.73 -14.36
C ASN A 271 3.18 -12.61 -14.98
N LEU A 272 2.92 -12.48 -16.29
CA LEU A 272 1.87 -13.25 -16.97
C LEU A 272 2.00 -14.78 -16.81
N PRO A 273 3.19 -15.41 -16.92
CA PRO A 273 3.34 -16.85 -16.69
C PRO A 273 2.92 -17.27 -15.27
N SER A 274 3.27 -16.48 -14.26
CA SER A 274 2.91 -16.74 -12.85
C SER A 274 1.42 -16.58 -12.61
N ILE A 275 0.77 -15.57 -13.20
CA ILE A 275 -0.69 -15.39 -13.16
C ILE A 275 -1.39 -16.57 -13.84
N THR A 276 -0.90 -17.01 -14.99
CA THR A 276 -1.45 -18.18 -15.69
C THR A 276 -1.31 -19.45 -14.87
N SER A 277 -0.17 -19.66 -14.21
CA SER A 277 0.05 -20.80 -13.31
C SER A 277 -0.91 -20.76 -12.12
N PHE A 278 -1.11 -19.58 -11.51
CA PHE A 278 -2.08 -19.39 -10.43
C PHE A 278 -3.50 -19.76 -10.86
N ILE A 279 -3.97 -19.26 -12.00
CA ILE A 279 -5.30 -19.58 -12.53
C ILE A 279 -5.44 -21.11 -12.80
N SER A 280 -4.38 -21.74 -13.30
CA SER A 280 -4.37 -23.20 -13.55
C SER A 280 -4.51 -24.00 -12.26
N LYS A 281 -3.79 -23.61 -11.22
CA LYS A 281 -3.89 -24.23 -9.88
C LYS A 281 -5.28 -24.08 -9.26
N LEU A 282 -5.90 -22.89 -9.40
CA LEU A 282 -7.29 -22.68 -8.94
C LEU A 282 -8.26 -23.61 -9.66
N LYS A 283 -8.14 -23.73 -10.99
CA LYS A 283 -8.99 -24.62 -11.80
C LYS A 283 -8.81 -26.09 -11.40
N GLU A 284 -7.57 -26.51 -11.16
CA GLU A 284 -7.27 -27.88 -10.69
C GLU A 284 -7.92 -28.16 -9.32
N TYR A 285 -7.81 -27.23 -8.37
CA TYR A 285 -8.47 -27.35 -7.06
C TYR A 285 -9.98 -27.53 -7.21
N MET A 286 -10.63 -26.69 -8.02
CA MET A 286 -12.08 -26.77 -8.23
C MET A 286 -12.51 -28.05 -8.93
N ASN A 287 -11.73 -28.54 -9.91
CA ASN A 287 -12.03 -29.80 -10.62
C ASN A 287 -11.87 -31.04 -9.72
N ASN A 288 -11.01 -30.94 -8.71
CA ASN A 288 -10.78 -32.06 -7.74
C ASN A 288 -11.79 -32.06 -6.59
N GLY A 289 -12.89 -31.33 -6.70
CA GLY A 289 -13.97 -31.33 -5.70
C GLY A 289 -13.69 -30.45 -4.50
N GLY A 290 -12.77 -29.50 -4.63
CA GLY A 290 -12.50 -28.46 -3.63
C GLY A 290 -13.73 -27.57 -3.46
N ARG A 291 -14.50 -27.77 -2.40
CA ARG A 291 -15.60 -26.93 -1.90
C ARG A 291 -15.30 -26.53 -0.48
#